data_e8adc7c279264abd8c08e74414aeca4c
#
_entry.id   e8adc7c279264abd8c08e74414aeca4c
#
_cell.length_a   1.000
_cell.length_b   1.000
_cell.length_c   1.000
_cell.angle_alpha   90.00
_cell.angle_beta   90.00
_cell.angle_gamma   90.00
#
_symmetry.space_group_name_H-M   'P 1'
#
loop_
_entity.id
_entity.type
_entity.pdbx_description
1 polymer ?
#
loop_
_entity_poly.entity_id
_entity_poly.type
_entity_poly.pdbx_seq_one_letter_code
_entity_poly.pdbx_strand_id
1 'polypeptide(L)'
;MSYFSKQQIEAAIAFHGHLCPGLAIGIRAAELAQCELDNPSDDEIVAVVETDMCGVDAIQFLTGATLGKGNLIHRDYGKMAFSFFCRDTGKEFRAVLNPEARGGLEEEMRQLAEKIRTGQASDQDKQRLGELRHSLQERLMHLPLREMFLMTPQTQGLPKPPRILASLRCEHCGENTMESRTRRFGGQTLCIPCFAKVEQKV
;
A
#
# COMPACT_ATOMS: atom_id res chain seq x y z
N MET A 1 -11.00 16.64 -13.46
CA MET A 1 -12.08 15.70 -13.05
C MET A 1 -11.40 14.44 -12.56
N SER A 2 -11.92 13.80 -11.52
CA SER A 2 -11.43 12.50 -11.07
C SER A 2 -11.74 11.42 -12.12
N TYR A 3 -10.84 10.44 -12.28
CA TYR A 3 -11.08 9.26 -13.11
C TYR A 3 -12.24 8.42 -12.55
N PHE A 4 -12.28 8.26 -11.22
CA PHE A 4 -13.31 7.50 -10.53
C PHE A 4 -14.57 8.34 -10.28
N SER A 5 -15.73 7.70 -10.40
CA SER A 5 -17.00 8.30 -10.03
C SER A 5 -17.06 8.56 -8.51
N LYS A 6 -17.91 9.50 -8.11
CA LYS A 6 -18.16 9.78 -6.69
C LYS A 6 -18.55 8.52 -5.92
N GLN A 7 -19.39 7.67 -6.54
CA GLN A 7 -19.84 6.41 -5.92
C GLN A 7 -18.67 5.42 -5.67
N GLN A 8 -17.72 5.32 -6.60
CA GLN A 8 -16.54 4.47 -6.41
C GLN A 8 -15.64 4.98 -5.28
N ILE A 9 -15.45 6.30 -5.20
CA ILE A 9 -14.68 6.92 -4.11
C ILE A 9 -15.37 6.70 -2.76
N GLU A 10 -16.69 6.91 -2.68
CA GLU A 10 -17.47 6.65 -1.46
C GLU A 10 -17.41 5.18 -1.03
N ALA A 11 -17.45 4.25 -1.99
CA ALA A 11 -17.29 2.82 -1.70
C ALA A 11 -15.89 2.47 -1.20
N ALA A 12 -14.83 3.08 -1.74
CA ALA A 12 -13.47 2.92 -1.23
C ALA A 12 -13.31 3.48 0.20
N ILE A 13 -13.95 4.62 0.49
CA ILE A 13 -13.99 5.20 1.84
C ILE A 13 -14.74 4.27 2.81
N ALA A 14 -15.88 3.73 2.38
CA ALA A 14 -16.65 2.78 3.19
C ALA A 14 -15.88 1.48 3.45
N PHE A 15 -15.13 0.98 2.46
CA PHE A 15 -14.26 -0.18 2.61
C PHE A 15 -13.17 0.04 3.66
N HIS A 16 -12.54 1.22 3.66
CA HIS A 16 -11.50 1.59 4.64
C HIS A 16 -12.09 2.03 6.00
N GLY A 17 -13.35 2.49 6.03
CA GLY A 17 -14.06 2.95 7.21
C GLY A 17 -14.08 4.47 7.42
N HIS A 18 -13.17 5.22 6.84
CA HIS A 18 -13.14 6.69 6.93
C HIS A 18 -12.26 7.31 5.83
N LEU A 19 -12.44 8.60 5.56
CA LEU A 19 -11.52 9.34 4.72
C LEU A 19 -10.37 9.93 5.57
N CYS A 20 -9.13 9.68 5.17
CA CYS A 20 -7.93 10.26 5.78
C CYS A 20 -6.92 10.65 4.70
N PRO A 21 -5.89 11.46 5.03
CA PRO A 21 -4.86 11.83 4.04
C PRO A 21 -4.17 10.63 3.40
N GLY A 22 -3.96 9.55 4.15
CA GLY A 22 -3.39 8.31 3.63
C GLY A 22 -4.28 7.65 2.58
N LEU A 23 -5.59 7.54 2.85
CA LEU A 23 -6.55 7.00 1.89
C LEU A 23 -6.63 7.86 0.63
N ALA A 24 -6.65 9.21 0.80
CA ALA A 24 -6.62 10.15 -0.32
C ALA A 24 -5.41 9.91 -1.25
N ILE A 25 -4.21 9.68 -0.68
CA ILE A 25 -3.02 9.33 -1.48
C ILE A 25 -3.25 8.05 -2.29
N GLY A 26 -3.85 7.02 -1.68
CA GLY A 26 -4.12 5.77 -2.37
C GLY A 26 -5.16 5.89 -3.48
N ILE A 27 -6.24 6.65 -3.26
CA ILE A 27 -7.24 6.97 -4.30
C ILE A 27 -6.56 7.63 -5.50
N ARG A 28 -5.72 8.63 -5.24
CA ARG A 28 -4.99 9.35 -6.30
C ARG A 28 -3.93 8.50 -7.00
N ALA A 29 -3.28 7.57 -6.27
CA ALA A 29 -2.35 6.61 -6.86
C ALA A 29 -3.07 5.60 -7.77
N ALA A 30 -4.26 5.13 -7.37
CA ALA A 30 -5.09 4.28 -8.21
C ALA A 30 -5.56 5.02 -9.48
N GLU A 31 -5.93 6.29 -9.35
CA GLU A 31 -6.30 7.14 -10.48
C GLU A 31 -5.13 7.33 -11.45
N LEU A 32 -3.92 7.57 -10.92
CA LEU A 32 -2.71 7.63 -11.72
C LEU A 32 -2.47 6.32 -12.48
N ALA A 33 -2.69 5.17 -11.82
CA ALA A 33 -2.54 3.86 -12.44
C ALA A 33 -3.48 3.70 -13.65
N GLN A 34 -4.75 4.07 -13.51
CA GLN A 34 -5.69 4.00 -14.62
C GLN A 34 -5.27 4.90 -15.79
N CYS A 35 -4.81 6.12 -15.51
CA CYS A 35 -4.39 7.06 -16.54
C CYS A 35 -3.11 6.60 -17.28
N GLU A 36 -2.10 6.13 -16.54
CA GLU A 36 -0.79 5.80 -17.13
C GLU A 36 -0.77 4.42 -17.81
N LEU A 37 -1.66 3.52 -17.42
CA LEU A 37 -1.76 2.18 -18.01
C LEU A 37 -2.84 2.08 -19.10
N ASP A 38 -3.47 3.18 -19.49
CA ASP A 38 -4.53 3.25 -20.54
C ASP A 38 -5.78 2.44 -20.17
N ASN A 39 -6.28 2.61 -18.95
CA ASN A 39 -7.52 2.00 -18.48
C ASN A 39 -7.55 0.46 -18.59
N PRO A 40 -6.58 -0.24 -17.99
CA PRO A 40 -6.57 -1.70 -18.01
C PRO A 40 -7.75 -2.26 -17.23
N SER A 41 -8.11 -3.51 -17.51
CA SER A 41 -9.06 -4.24 -16.66
C SER A 41 -8.46 -4.56 -15.29
N ASP A 42 -9.32 -4.72 -14.27
CA ASP A 42 -8.90 -4.95 -12.88
C ASP A 42 -8.02 -6.21 -12.71
N ASP A 43 -8.17 -7.21 -13.56
CA ASP A 43 -7.40 -8.45 -13.48
C ASP A 43 -5.99 -8.33 -14.09
N GLU A 44 -5.75 -7.29 -14.90
CA GLU A 44 -4.48 -7.06 -15.59
C GLU A 44 -3.49 -6.22 -14.77
N ILE A 45 -3.99 -5.50 -13.77
CA ILE A 45 -3.14 -4.66 -12.93
C ILE A 45 -2.40 -5.49 -11.88
N VAL A 46 -1.09 -5.29 -11.82
CA VAL A 46 -0.26 -5.70 -10.70
C VAL A 46 0.24 -4.47 -9.99
N ALA A 47 0.04 -4.39 -8.68
CA ALA A 47 0.51 -3.30 -7.84
C ALA A 47 1.61 -3.78 -6.89
N VAL A 48 2.71 -3.05 -6.81
CA VAL A 48 3.73 -3.19 -5.76
C VAL A 48 3.68 -1.95 -4.89
N VAL A 49 3.37 -2.12 -3.62
CA VAL A 49 3.28 -1.03 -2.63
C VAL A 49 4.48 -1.11 -1.68
N GLU A 50 5.16 0.02 -1.46
CA GLU A 50 6.35 0.07 -0.62
C GLU A 50 6.05 0.55 0.81
N THR A 51 4.79 0.48 1.20
CA THR A 51 4.25 0.86 2.51
C THR A 51 3.01 0.04 2.82
N ASP A 52 2.63 -0.04 4.09
CA ASP A 52 1.43 -0.70 4.62
C ASP A 52 0.36 0.30 5.12
N MET A 53 0.42 1.56 4.67
CA MET A 53 -0.47 2.62 5.12
C MET A 53 -1.87 2.57 4.44
N CYS A 54 -2.81 3.36 4.96
CA CYS A 54 -4.23 3.41 4.55
C CYS A 54 -4.48 3.45 3.02
N GLY A 55 -3.59 4.07 2.26
CA GLY A 55 -3.72 4.17 0.80
C GLY A 55 -3.68 2.82 0.07
N VAL A 56 -3.12 1.79 0.71
CA VAL A 56 -3.10 0.43 0.14
C VAL A 56 -4.51 -0.12 -0.02
N ASP A 57 -5.41 0.20 0.91
CA ASP A 57 -6.82 -0.22 0.81
C ASP A 57 -7.51 0.41 -0.39
N ALA A 58 -7.28 1.70 -0.64
CA ALA A 58 -7.82 2.37 -1.83
C ALA A 58 -7.25 1.78 -3.13
N ILE A 59 -5.95 1.48 -3.16
CA ILE A 59 -5.32 0.82 -4.31
C ILE A 59 -5.97 -0.54 -4.55
N GLN A 60 -6.14 -1.37 -3.52
CA GLN A 60 -6.79 -2.67 -3.65
C GLN A 60 -8.21 -2.55 -4.20
N PHE A 61 -8.99 -1.65 -3.60
CA PHE A 61 -10.41 -1.50 -3.94
C PHE A 61 -10.62 -0.95 -5.36
N LEU A 62 -9.85 0.08 -5.74
CA LEU A 62 -10.06 0.81 -6.98
C LEU A 62 -9.34 0.22 -8.20
N THR A 63 -8.28 -0.55 -7.99
CA THR A 63 -7.53 -1.19 -9.08
C THR A 63 -7.81 -2.68 -9.21
N GLY A 64 -8.52 -3.27 -8.25
CA GLY A 64 -8.70 -4.71 -8.20
C GLY A 64 -7.44 -5.52 -7.89
N ALA A 65 -6.27 -4.88 -7.73
CA ALA A 65 -5.04 -5.56 -7.31
C ALA A 65 -5.10 -5.85 -5.82
N THR A 66 -5.28 -7.10 -5.41
CA THR A 66 -5.45 -7.49 -4.01
C THR A 66 -4.40 -8.48 -3.54
N LEU A 67 -4.13 -8.48 -2.23
CA LEU A 67 -3.22 -9.45 -1.62
C LEU A 67 -3.70 -10.89 -1.85
N GLY A 68 -5.00 -11.15 -1.73
CA GLY A 68 -5.60 -12.47 -1.89
C GLY A 68 -5.51 -13.01 -3.32
N LYS A 69 -5.63 -12.16 -4.34
CA LYS A 69 -5.40 -12.55 -5.75
C LYS A 69 -3.90 -12.70 -6.08
N GLY A 70 -3.00 -12.21 -5.22
CA GLY A 70 -1.55 -12.28 -5.43
C GLY A 70 -1.03 -11.29 -6.48
N ASN A 71 -1.83 -10.32 -6.89
CA ASN A 71 -1.43 -9.23 -7.79
C ASN A 71 -1.22 -7.89 -7.05
N LEU A 72 -1.38 -7.85 -5.72
CA LEU A 72 -0.83 -6.81 -4.87
C LEU A 72 0.33 -7.37 -4.06
N ILE A 73 1.49 -6.72 -4.15
CA ILE A 73 2.73 -7.15 -3.50
C ILE A 73 3.17 -6.05 -2.55
N HIS A 74 3.22 -6.37 -1.27
CA HIS A 74 3.78 -5.47 -0.26
C HIS A 74 5.29 -5.68 -0.13
N ARG A 75 6.04 -4.57 -0.16
CA ARG A 75 7.46 -4.49 0.19
C ARG A 75 7.63 -3.49 1.30
N ASP A 76 8.01 -3.98 2.45
CA ASP A 76 8.16 -3.16 3.65
C ASP A 76 9.43 -2.29 3.58
N TYR A 77 9.33 -1.19 2.81
CA TYR A 77 10.38 -0.19 2.67
C TYR A 77 10.06 1.12 3.39
N GLY A 78 8.85 1.27 3.93
CA GLY A 78 8.37 2.49 4.58
C GLY A 78 8.33 3.70 3.65
N LYS A 79 8.19 3.49 2.33
CA LYS A 79 8.16 4.55 1.32
C LYS A 79 6.77 4.75 0.77
N MET A 80 6.33 6.00 0.66
CA MET A 80 5.10 6.37 -0.05
C MET A 80 5.31 6.25 -1.57
N ALA A 81 5.57 5.01 -2.01
CA ALA A 81 5.89 4.68 -3.39
C ALA A 81 5.08 3.47 -3.85
N PHE A 82 4.62 3.55 -5.09
CA PHE A 82 3.72 2.59 -5.71
C PHE A 82 4.22 2.29 -7.12
N SER A 83 4.35 1.01 -7.46
CA SER A 83 4.64 0.58 -8.82
C SER A 83 3.44 -0.15 -9.38
N PHE A 84 3.07 0.18 -10.60
CA PHE A 84 1.96 -0.45 -11.30
C PHE A 84 2.44 -1.04 -12.61
N PHE A 85 1.88 -2.18 -12.96
CA PHE A 85 2.18 -2.93 -14.15
C PHE A 85 0.86 -3.38 -14.80
N CYS A 86 0.78 -3.32 -16.11
CA CYS A 86 -0.30 -3.93 -16.89
C CYS A 86 0.23 -5.17 -17.60
N ARG A 87 -0.36 -6.35 -17.36
CA ARG A 87 0.08 -7.62 -17.94
C ARG A 87 -0.10 -7.67 -19.44
N ASP A 88 -1.21 -7.13 -19.94
CA ASP A 88 -1.57 -7.15 -21.36
C ASP A 88 -0.68 -6.27 -22.19
N THR A 89 -0.48 -5.03 -21.77
CA THR A 89 0.23 -4.01 -22.56
C THR A 89 1.73 -3.97 -22.28
N GLY A 90 2.17 -4.56 -21.17
CA GLY A 90 3.55 -4.44 -20.68
C GLY A 90 3.91 -3.04 -20.16
N LYS A 91 2.95 -2.11 -20.09
CA LYS A 91 3.19 -0.79 -19.50
C LYS A 91 3.47 -0.91 -18.02
N GLU A 92 4.41 -0.11 -17.57
CA GLU A 92 4.81 -0.08 -16.16
C GLU A 92 5.34 1.29 -15.76
N PHE A 93 5.14 1.64 -14.50
CA PHE A 93 5.74 2.85 -13.93
C PHE A 93 5.85 2.71 -12.40
N ARG A 94 6.70 3.53 -11.82
CA ARG A 94 6.78 3.73 -10.38
C ARG A 94 6.57 5.20 -10.05
N ALA A 95 5.68 5.47 -9.10
CA ALA A 95 5.36 6.79 -8.61
C ALA A 95 5.71 6.91 -7.12
N VAL A 96 6.33 8.02 -6.74
CA VAL A 96 6.64 8.35 -5.35
C VAL A 96 5.86 9.61 -4.99
N LEU A 97 5.24 9.65 -3.81
CA LEU A 97 4.57 10.86 -3.34
C LEU A 97 5.60 12.00 -3.27
N ASN A 98 5.29 13.10 -3.98
CA ASN A 98 6.10 14.30 -3.92
C ASN A 98 6.02 14.90 -2.50
N PRO A 99 7.15 15.15 -1.81
CA PRO A 99 7.13 15.81 -0.51
C PRO A 99 6.32 17.11 -0.49
N GLU A 100 6.40 17.91 -1.54
CA GLU A 100 5.67 19.18 -1.65
C GLU A 100 4.14 19.02 -1.77
N ALA A 101 3.66 17.81 -2.09
CA ALA A 101 2.22 17.54 -2.19
C ALA A 101 1.45 17.83 -0.90
N ARG A 102 2.12 17.72 0.23
CA ARG A 102 1.52 17.98 1.56
C ARG A 102 1.42 19.46 1.93
N GLY A 103 2.06 20.35 1.16
CA GLY A 103 1.92 21.81 1.32
C GLY A 103 2.50 22.38 2.60
N GLY A 104 3.50 21.74 3.20
CA GLY A 104 4.18 22.23 4.41
C GLY A 104 3.38 22.08 5.71
N LEU A 105 2.28 21.31 5.69
CA LEU A 105 1.41 21.13 6.88
C LEU A 105 1.97 20.09 7.88
N GLU A 106 2.98 19.32 7.50
CA GLU A 106 3.46 18.17 8.27
C GLU A 106 4.03 18.56 9.62
N GLU A 107 4.77 19.66 9.70
CA GLU A 107 5.46 20.04 10.95
C GLU A 107 4.45 20.43 12.02
N GLU A 108 3.46 21.24 11.68
CA GLU A 108 2.39 21.62 12.63
C GLU A 108 1.57 20.39 13.04
N MET A 109 1.21 19.54 12.07
CA MET A 109 0.48 18.29 12.35
C MET A 109 1.28 17.36 13.27
N ARG A 110 2.60 17.23 13.05
CA ARG A 110 3.49 16.41 13.86
C ARG A 110 3.56 16.90 15.29
N GLN A 111 3.71 18.21 15.49
CA GLN A 111 3.75 18.83 16.81
C GLN A 111 2.44 18.64 17.59
N LEU A 112 1.30 18.82 16.92
CA LEU A 112 -0.02 18.61 17.53
C LEU A 112 -0.26 17.13 17.85
N ALA A 113 0.13 16.21 16.95
CA ALA A 113 0.03 14.79 17.19
C ALA A 113 0.90 14.33 18.39
N GLU A 114 2.10 14.91 18.54
CA GLU A 114 2.97 14.62 19.68
C GLU A 114 2.37 15.11 21.00
N LYS A 115 1.77 16.30 21.05
CA LYS A 115 1.03 16.76 22.23
C LYS A 115 -0.11 15.81 22.62
N ILE A 116 -0.83 15.28 21.62
CA ILE A 116 -1.91 14.30 21.87
C ILE A 116 -1.34 13.01 22.44
N ARG A 117 -0.25 12.49 21.84
CA ARG A 117 0.40 11.25 22.29
C ARG A 117 0.93 11.35 23.72
N THR A 118 1.43 12.54 24.12
CA THR A 118 1.98 12.78 25.46
C THR A 118 0.91 13.22 26.49
N GLY A 119 -0.37 13.31 26.09
CA GLY A 119 -1.45 13.75 26.99
C GLY A 119 -1.44 15.24 27.31
N GLN A 120 -0.66 16.05 26.58
CA GLN A 120 -0.49 17.49 26.81
C GLN A 120 -1.38 18.34 25.89
N ALA A 121 -2.17 17.71 25.01
CA ALA A 121 -3.01 18.43 24.06
C ALA A 121 -4.27 19.01 24.71
N SER A 122 -4.54 20.28 24.44
CA SER A 122 -5.83 20.90 24.71
C SER A 122 -6.89 20.44 23.70
N ASP A 123 -8.16 20.74 23.96
CA ASP A 123 -9.23 20.46 22.98
C ASP A 123 -9.07 21.34 21.73
N GLN A 124 -8.49 22.53 21.87
CA GLN A 124 -8.13 23.38 20.72
C GLN A 124 -7.03 22.75 19.85
N ASP A 125 -6.00 22.11 20.46
CA ASP A 125 -4.97 21.38 19.70
C ASP A 125 -5.57 20.20 18.91
N LYS A 126 -6.52 19.47 19.51
CA LYS A 126 -7.22 18.37 18.83
C LYS A 126 -8.07 18.87 17.67
N GLN A 127 -8.83 19.95 17.88
CA GLN A 127 -9.63 20.60 16.83
C GLN A 127 -8.72 21.06 15.69
N ARG A 128 -7.65 21.77 16.01
CA ARG A 128 -6.69 22.27 15.01
C ARG A 128 -6.08 21.16 14.18
N LEU A 129 -5.71 20.05 14.81
CA LEU A 129 -5.21 18.86 14.06
C LEU A 129 -6.28 18.29 13.14
N GLY A 130 -7.55 18.29 13.54
CA GLY A 130 -8.68 17.89 12.72
C GLY A 130 -8.82 18.78 11.46
N GLU A 131 -8.76 20.09 11.64
CA GLU A 131 -8.83 21.07 10.55
C GLU A 131 -7.67 20.90 9.56
N LEU A 132 -6.45 20.72 10.05
CA LEU A 132 -5.27 20.50 9.22
C LEU A 132 -5.37 19.19 8.42
N ARG A 133 -5.86 18.12 9.05
CA ARG A 133 -6.10 16.86 8.36
C ARG A 133 -7.14 16.99 7.24
N HIS A 134 -8.22 17.70 7.51
CA HIS A 134 -9.25 17.97 6.50
C HIS A 134 -8.69 18.82 5.35
N SER A 135 -7.96 19.89 5.64
CA SER A 135 -7.33 20.73 4.62
C SER A 135 -6.32 19.94 3.76
N LEU A 136 -5.55 19.04 4.39
CA LEU A 136 -4.63 18.16 3.67
C LEU A 136 -5.38 17.16 2.78
N GLN A 137 -6.48 16.57 3.25
CA GLN A 137 -7.32 15.67 2.45
C GLN A 137 -7.85 16.38 1.20
N GLU A 138 -8.46 17.56 1.39
CA GLU A 138 -8.97 18.37 0.28
C GLU A 138 -7.88 18.72 -0.73
N ARG A 139 -6.71 19.14 -0.25
CA ARG A 139 -5.57 19.42 -1.10
C ARG A 139 -5.16 18.18 -1.93
N LEU A 140 -4.96 17.04 -1.28
CA LEU A 140 -4.52 15.80 -1.94
C LEU A 140 -5.55 15.30 -2.97
N MET A 141 -6.84 15.44 -2.67
CA MET A 141 -7.91 15.02 -3.60
C MET A 141 -7.99 15.91 -4.85
N HIS A 142 -7.51 17.16 -4.79
CA HIS A 142 -7.63 18.11 -5.91
C HIS A 142 -6.30 18.44 -6.60
N LEU A 143 -5.15 18.10 -5.98
CA LEU A 143 -3.84 18.38 -6.57
C LEU A 143 -3.68 17.61 -7.92
N PRO A 144 -3.14 18.25 -8.99
CA PRO A 144 -2.83 17.52 -10.21
C PRO A 144 -1.92 16.32 -9.96
N LEU A 145 -2.20 15.18 -10.60
CA LEU A 145 -1.47 13.93 -10.37
C LEU A 145 0.05 14.07 -10.58
N ARG A 146 0.44 14.87 -11.56
CA ARG A 146 1.85 15.13 -11.90
C ARG A 146 2.56 16.05 -10.90
N GLU A 147 1.81 16.82 -10.11
CA GLU A 147 2.34 17.58 -8.97
C GLU A 147 2.38 16.72 -7.70
N MET A 148 1.42 15.81 -7.58
CA MET A 148 1.31 14.92 -6.42
C MET A 148 2.34 13.79 -6.44
N PHE A 149 2.69 13.27 -7.61
CA PHE A 149 3.58 12.13 -7.74
C PHE A 149 4.77 12.42 -8.64
N LEU A 150 5.95 12.05 -8.15
CA LEU A 150 7.19 12.02 -8.93
C LEU A 150 7.28 10.65 -9.61
N MET A 151 7.27 10.67 -10.94
CA MET A 151 7.46 9.47 -11.73
C MET A 151 8.94 9.11 -11.74
N THR A 152 9.27 7.89 -11.39
CA THR A 152 10.65 7.38 -11.39
C THR A 152 10.76 6.17 -12.32
N PRO A 153 11.94 5.94 -12.92
CA PRO A 153 12.14 4.73 -13.72
C PRO A 153 11.82 3.48 -12.90
N GLN A 154 11.11 2.53 -13.51
CA GLN A 154 10.90 1.22 -12.91
C GLN A 154 12.22 0.43 -13.01
N THR A 155 12.70 -0.04 -11.85
CA THR A 155 13.95 -0.81 -11.76
C THR A 155 13.72 -2.32 -11.60
N GLN A 156 12.47 -2.72 -11.46
CA GLN A 156 12.08 -4.10 -11.21
C GLN A 156 11.05 -4.48 -12.27
N GLY A 157 11.30 -5.55 -12.99
CA GLY A 157 10.37 -6.03 -13.99
C GLY A 157 9.06 -6.54 -13.40
N LEU A 158 8.07 -6.80 -14.24
CA LEU A 158 6.75 -7.33 -13.90
C LEU A 158 6.86 -8.53 -12.95
N PRO A 159 6.23 -8.49 -11.76
CA PRO A 159 6.22 -9.61 -10.84
C PRO A 159 5.58 -10.85 -11.47
N LYS A 160 6.17 -12.01 -11.16
CA LYS A 160 5.62 -13.29 -11.63
C LYS A 160 4.22 -13.51 -11.03
N PRO A 161 3.31 -14.16 -11.78
CA PRO A 161 2.00 -14.51 -11.25
C PRO A 161 2.12 -15.45 -10.04
N PRO A 162 1.11 -15.47 -9.16
CA PRO A 162 1.06 -16.40 -8.05
C PRO A 162 1.12 -17.85 -8.56
N ARG A 163 1.75 -18.71 -7.79
CA ARG A 163 1.87 -20.13 -8.11
C ARG A 163 1.12 -20.96 -7.08
N ILE A 164 0.41 -21.97 -7.56
CA ILE A 164 -0.09 -23.04 -6.71
C ILE A 164 1.05 -24.03 -6.54
N LEU A 165 1.55 -24.18 -5.31
CA LEU A 165 2.63 -25.09 -4.95
C LEU A 165 2.10 -26.20 -4.04
N ALA A 166 2.86 -27.28 -3.91
CA ALA A 166 2.52 -28.37 -3.00
C ALA A 166 2.46 -27.87 -1.53
N SER A 167 1.56 -28.46 -0.76
CA SER A 167 1.54 -28.30 0.69
C SER A 167 2.35 -29.42 1.34
N LEU A 168 3.34 -29.06 2.14
CA LEU A 168 4.17 -29.98 2.92
C LEU A 168 3.79 -29.90 4.38
N ARG A 169 3.83 -31.02 5.07
CA ARG A 169 3.60 -31.07 6.51
C ARG A 169 4.87 -30.64 7.25
N CYS A 170 4.75 -29.66 8.13
CA CYS A 170 5.83 -29.29 9.05
C CYS A 170 6.10 -30.42 10.04
N GLU A 171 7.33 -30.91 10.09
CA GLU A 171 7.70 -32.06 10.95
C GLU A 171 7.82 -31.69 12.44
N HIS A 172 7.71 -30.38 12.78
CA HIS A 172 7.70 -29.93 14.17
C HIS A 172 6.27 -29.68 14.69
N CYS A 173 5.46 -28.84 14.04
CA CYS A 173 4.11 -28.49 14.51
C CYS A 173 3.00 -29.33 13.87
N GLY A 174 3.29 -30.09 12.81
CA GLY A 174 2.32 -30.92 12.11
C GLY A 174 1.39 -30.17 11.14
N GLU A 175 1.47 -28.85 11.06
CA GLU A 175 0.63 -28.03 10.17
C GLU A 175 1.11 -28.11 8.72
N ASN A 176 0.14 -28.09 7.80
CA ASN A 176 0.44 -27.98 6.37
C ASN A 176 0.87 -26.56 6.02
N THR A 177 1.93 -26.45 5.24
CA THR A 177 2.45 -25.18 4.76
C THR A 177 2.89 -25.29 3.30
N MET A 178 2.75 -24.17 2.56
CA MET A 178 3.19 -24.13 1.16
C MET A 178 4.68 -24.42 1.07
N GLU A 179 5.10 -25.25 0.12
CA GLU A 179 6.49 -25.65 -0.11
C GLU A 179 7.48 -24.48 -0.08
N SER A 180 7.16 -23.37 -0.74
CA SER A 180 8.01 -22.16 -0.76
C SER A 180 8.16 -21.48 0.61
N ARG A 181 7.37 -21.88 1.60
CA ARG A 181 7.40 -21.36 2.98
C ARG A 181 7.93 -22.38 3.97
N THR A 182 8.70 -23.36 3.48
CA THR A 182 9.43 -24.33 4.28
C THR A 182 10.93 -24.06 4.29
N ARG A 183 11.62 -24.61 5.29
CA ARG A 183 13.08 -24.64 5.42
C ARG A 183 13.52 -26.04 5.82
N ARG A 184 14.61 -26.53 5.22
CA ARG A 184 15.28 -27.77 5.65
C ARG A 184 16.29 -27.43 6.76
N PHE A 185 16.17 -28.11 7.89
CA PHE A 185 17.10 -27.95 9.00
C PHE A 185 17.18 -29.26 9.82
N GLY A 186 18.39 -29.75 10.11
CA GLY A 186 18.59 -30.99 10.87
C GLY A 186 17.91 -32.22 10.25
N GLY A 187 17.78 -32.27 8.93
CA GLY A 187 17.07 -33.35 8.22
C GLY A 187 15.54 -33.16 8.15
N GLN A 188 14.97 -32.20 8.88
CA GLN A 188 13.53 -31.95 8.95
C GLN A 188 13.07 -30.86 7.98
N THR A 189 11.81 -30.94 7.56
CA THR A 189 11.09 -29.90 6.83
C THR A 189 10.27 -29.06 7.82
N LEU A 190 10.64 -27.83 8.04
CA LEU A 190 10.02 -26.92 9.00
C LEU A 190 9.31 -25.77 8.31
N CYS A 191 8.14 -25.35 8.83
CA CYS A 191 7.53 -24.07 8.46
C CYS A 191 8.37 -22.90 8.97
N ILE A 192 8.20 -21.70 8.38
CA ILE A 192 8.96 -20.52 8.78
C ILE A 192 8.88 -20.23 10.29
N PRO A 193 7.70 -20.24 10.95
CA PRO A 193 7.62 -20.02 12.38
C PRO A 193 8.35 -21.07 13.25
N CYS A 194 8.35 -22.33 12.83
CA CYS A 194 9.07 -23.38 13.53
C CYS A 194 10.59 -23.29 13.29
N PHE A 195 11.00 -23.00 12.05
CA PHE A 195 12.39 -22.78 11.73
C PHE A 195 13.00 -21.60 12.51
N ALA A 196 12.22 -20.50 12.71
CA ALA A 196 12.69 -19.36 13.48
C ALA A 196 12.91 -19.66 14.98
N LYS A 197 12.34 -20.77 15.51
CA LYS A 197 12.49 -21.19 16.91
C LYS A 197 13.69 -22.12 17.15
N VAL A 198 14.22 -22.75 16.12
CA VAL A 198 15.37 -23.64 16.27
C VAL A 198 16.66 -22.83 16.39
N GLU A 199 17.58 -23.28 17.22
CA GLU A 199 18.87 -22.65 17.35
C GLU A 199 19.67 -22.85 16.06
N GLN A 200 20.12 -21.74 15.48
CA GLN A 200 20.89 -21.72 14.24
C GLN A 200 22.31 -21.25 14.46
N LYS A 201 22.65 -21.00 15.70
CA LYS A 201 24.00 -20.60 16.05
C LYS A 201 24.98 -21.73 15.84
N VAL A 202 26.06 -21.36 15.26
CA VAL A 202 27.29 -22.16 15.13
C VAL A 202 28.36 -21.57 16.03
#